data_cef08713c435a5f15803f8afda8b2efb
#
_entry.id   cef08713c435a5f15803f8afda8b2efb
#
_cell.length_a   1.000
_cell.length_b   1.000
_cell.length_c   1.000
_cell.angle_alpha   90.00
_cell.angle_beta   90.00
_cell.angle_gamma   90.00
#
_symmetry.space_group_name_H-M   'P 1'
#
loop_
_entity.id
_entity.type
_entity.pdbx_description
1 polymer ?
#
loop_
_entity_poly.entity_id
_entity_poly.type
_entity_poly.pdbx_seq_one_letter_code
_entity_poly.pdbx_strand_id
1 'polypeptide(L)'
;MDSNVNSQRQRADSGYHRPVLLEQTLEALQIRPDGVYLDGTAGGGGHSYAIASRLRGGRLIALDQDPDAIRAAGERLAGLPATVVQSNFTHMDGVLQQLGIAAVDGILLDIGVSSHQLDAPERGFSYHYDAPLDMRMSQSGTTAADLVATLSEQQLADIFRRYGEEKFARPIARSIVRQRDKQSIQTTLQLAELVSQSVPAAARRDGHPARRVFQALRIAVNGELDCLSAALDTAFDCLKPGGRLAIITFHSLEDAMVKERFAQWRQGCICPREFPVCVCGRTPAAHPVLKKPATATPEELRDNPRSRSAKLRCVEKCHDRYRD
;
A
#
# COMPACT_ATOMS: atom_id res chain seq x y z
N MET A 1 24.64 34.85 -9.33
CA MET A 1 23.24 34.86 -8.80
C MET A 1 22.67 33.44 -8.59
N ASP A 2 23.51 32.38 -8.63
CA ASP A 2 23.02 30.98 -8.63
C ASP A 2 23.11 30.26 -7.27
N SER A 3 23.68 30.90 -6.25
CA SER A 3 23.81 30.29 -4.91
C SER A 3 22.53 30.35 -4.06
N ASN A 4 21.56 31.20 -4.41
CA ASN A 4 20.35 31.39 -3.59
C ASN A 4 19.18 30.43 -4.00
N VAL A 5 19.22 29.90 -5.22
CA VAL A 5 18.20 28.94 -5.72
C VAL A 5 18.44 27.55 -5.13
N ASN A 6 19.71 27.19 -4.91
CA ASN A 6 20.08 25.88 -4.37
C ASN A 6 19.80 25.77 -2.84
N SER A 7 19.92 26.89 -2.12
CA SER A 7 19.63 26.93 -0.68
C SER A 7 18.11 26.95 -0.38
N GLN A 8 17.28 27.45 -1.29
CA GLN A 8 15.82 27.35 -1.17
C GLN A 8 15.29 25.94 -1.52
N ARG A 9 15.93 25.24 -2.47
CA ARG A 9 15.61 23.83 -2.75
C ARG A 9 15.94 22.89 -1.58
N GLN A 10 17.04 23.14 -0.87
CA GLN A 10 17.43 22.33 0.30
C GLN A 10 16.57 22.60 1.55
N ARG A 11 15.93 23.78 1.68
CA ARG A 11 15.02 24.10 2.80
C ARG A 11 13.61 23.55 2.63
N ALA A 12 13.17 23.25 1.40
CA ALA A 12 11.89 22.61 1.13
C ALA A 12 11.89 21.10 1.46
N ASP A 13 13.06 20.48 1.62
CA ASP A 13 13.23 19.05 1.85
C ASP A 13 13.29 18.65 3.35
N SER A 14 13.30 19.62 4.27
CA SER A 14 13.58 19.37 5.70
C SER A 14 12.37 18.95 6.54
N GLY A 15 11.19 18.71 5.95
CA GLY A 15 9.97 18.32 6.67
C GLY A 15 9.23 17.10 6.10
N TYR A 16 9.62 16.59 4.94
CA TYR A 16 8.94 15.46 4.30
C TYR A 16 9.79 14.18 4.37
N HIS A 17 9.20 13.11 4.85
CA HIS A 17 9.84 11.79 4.81
C HIS A 17 10.25 11.41 3.38
N ARG A 18 11.46 10.86 3.23
CA ARG A 18 11.91 10.30 1.96
C ARG A 18 11.02 9.09 1.60
N PRO A 19 10.45 9.03 0.38
CA PRO A 19 9.66 7.89 -0.03
C PRO A 19 10.46 6.59 -0.01
N VAL A 20 9.80 5.50 0.34
CA VAL A 20 10.42 4.17 0.41
C VAL A 20 10.76 3.68 -1.00
N LEU A 21 11.97 3.14 -1.21
CA LEU A 21 12.44 2.59 -2.49
C LEU A 21 12.29 3.56 -3.67
N LEU A 22 12.50 4.86 -3.44
CA LEU A 22 12.23 5.91 -4.43
C LEU A 22 12.99 5.68 -5.75
N GLU A 23 14.31 5.53 -5.68
CA GLU A 23 15.14 5.39 -6.89
C GLU A 23 14.80 4.11 -7.65
N GLN A 24 14.64 2.99 -6.93
CA GLN A 24 14.25 1.71 -7.51
C GLN A 24 12.89 1.77 -8.18
N THR A 25 11.95 2.55 -7.62
CA THR A 25 10.62 2.76 -8.20
C THR A 25 10.69 3.55 -9.50
N LEU A 26 11.46 4.64 -9.52
CA LEU A 26 11.63 5.47 -10.71
C LEU A 26 12.33 4.71 -11.84
N GLU A 27 13.37 3.93 -11.52
CA GLU A 27 14.05 3.05 -12.47
C GLU A 27 13.11 1.97 -13.02
N ALA A 28 12.32 1.33 -12.14
CA ALA A 28 11.37 0.30 -12.55
C ALA A 28 10.28 0.85 -13.45
N LEU A 29 9.73 2.03 -13.16
CA LEU A 29 8.69 2.70 -13.96
C LEU A 29 9.24 3.26 -15.29
N GLN A 30 10.54 3.58 -15.36
CA GLN A 30 11.18 4.15 -16.54
C GLN A 30 10.44 5.38 -17.07
N ILE A 31 10.37 6.44 -16.23
CA ILE A 31 9.56 7.63 -16.52
C ILE A 31 9.99 8.30 -17.83
N ARG A 32 9.04 8.42 -18.76
CA ARG A 32 9.19 9.17 -20.01
C ARG A 32 8.63 10.57 -19.85
N PRO A 33 9.30 11.61 -20.37
CA PRO A 33 8.85 12.99 -20.18
C PRO A 33 7.44 13.29 -20.71
N ASP A 34 7.01 12.60 -21.76
CA ASP A 34 5.71 12.75 -22.42
C ASP A 34 4.66 11.73 -21.96
N GLY A 35 5.03 10.85 -21.01
CA GLY A 35 4.19 9.75 -20.52
C GLY A 35 3.08 10.22 -19.60
N VAL A 36 2.04 9.38 -19.46
CA VAL A 36 0.95 9.54 -18.52
C VAL A 36 1.11 8.50 -17.41
N TYR A 37 1.16 8.94 -16.17
CA TYR A 37 1.38 8.07 -15.01
C TYR A 37 0.25 8.21 -14.01
N LEU A 38 0.01 7.14 -13.24
CA LEU A 38 -0.93 7.14 -12.13
C LEU A 38 -0.19 6.66 -10.87
N ASP A 39 -0.27 7.45 -9.81
CA ASP A 39 0.10 7.06 -8.46
C ASP A 39 -1.20 6.85 -7.66
N GLY A 40 -1.52 5.59 -7.36
CA GLY A 40 -2.78 5.22 -6.68
C GLY A 40 -2.75 5.43 -5.17
N THR A 41 -1.59 5.84 -4.63
CA THR A 41 -1.29 5.93 -3.19
C THR A 41 -0.42 7.14 -2.90
N ALA A 42 -0.94 8.33 -3.24
CA ALA A 42 -0.17 9.58 -3.24
C ALA A 42 0.46 9.92 -1.88
N GLY A 43 -0.25 9.63 -0.78
CA GLY A 43 0.22 9.95 0.56
C GLY A 43 0.62 11.42 0.67
N GLY A 44 1.80 11.72 1.20
CA GLY A 44 2.36 13.07 1.24
C GLY A 44 2.96 13.56 -0.10
N GLY A 45 2.67 12.90 -1.23
CA GLY A 45 3.10 13.31 -2.56
C GLY A 45 4.58 13.03 -2.88
N GLY A 46 5.25 12.16 -2.14
CA GLY A 46 6.69 11.95 -2.30
C GLY A 46 7.08 11.31 -3.64
N HIS A 47 6.55 10.14 -3.93
CA HIS A 47 6.71 9.47 -5.23
C HIS A 47 6.09 10.29 -6.35
N SER A 48 4.88 10.80 -6.13
CA SER A 48 4.16 11.67 -7.07
C SER A 48 5.00 12.87 -7.50
N TYR A 49 5.66 13.56 -6.56
CA TYR A 49 6.55 14.68 -6.87
C TYR A 49 7.73 14.25 -7.74
N ALA A 50 8.37 13.14 -7.38
CA ALA A 50 9.52 12.64 -8.12
C ALA A 50 9.17 12.21 -9.55
N ILE A 51 7.97 11.65 -9.75
CA ILE A 51 7.44 11.33 -11.10
C ILE A 51 7.11 12.63 -11.85
N ALA A 52 6.27 13.50 -11.29
CA ALA A 52 5.78 14.71 -11.95
C ALA A 52 6.91 15.67 -12.33
N SER A 53 7.96 15.76 -11.52
CA SER A 53 9.15 16.60 -11.80
C SER A 53 9.94 16.16 -13.04
N ARG A 54 9.77 14.92 -13.51
CA ARG A 54 10.41 14.38 -14.72
C ARG A 54 9.59 14.56 -15.98
N LEU A 55 8.33 14.97 -15.84
CA LEU A 55 7.42 15.09 -16.98
C LEU A 55 7.63 16.42 -17.73
N ARG A 56 7.53 16.35 -19.06
CA ARG A 56 7.58 17.48 -19.98
C ARG A 56 6.60 17.20 -21.13
N GLY A 57 5.37 17.70 -21.00
CA GLY A 57 4.28 17.34 -21.92
C GLY A 57 3.44 16.15 -21.48
N GLY A 58 3.97 15.28 -20.61
CA GLY A 58 3.22 14.24 -19.93
C GLY A 58 2.44 14.76 -18.72
N ARG A 59 1.72 13.88 -18.02
CA ARG A 59 0.99 14.21 -16.79
C ARG A 59 0.96 13.08 -15.79
N LEU A 60 0.79 13.44 -14.51
CA LEU A 60 0.56 12.51 -13.40
C LEU A 60 -0.88 12.63 -12.88
N ILE A 61 -1.51 11.52 -12.60
CA ILE A 61 -2.74 11.42 -11.83
C ILE A 61 -2.35 10.83 -10.47
N ALA A 62 -2.60 11.55 -9.37
CA ALA A 62 -2.27 11.15 -8.01
C ALA A 62 -3.56 10.93 -7.22
N LEU A 63 -3.77 9.71 -6.73
CA LEU A 63 -4.95 9.31 -5.98
C LEU A 63 -4.60 9.03 -4.53
N ASP A 64 -5.47 9.38 -3.62
CA ASP A 64 -5.48 8.86 -2.25
C ASP A 64 -6.92 8.89 -1.70
N GLN A 65 -7.23 7.99 -0.79
CA GLN A 65 -8.52 7.97 -0.10
C GLN A 65 -8.53 8.89 1.14
N ASP A 66 -7.34 9.21 1.68
CA ASP A 66 -7.17 10.04 2.87
C ASP A 66 -7.24 11.53 2.51
N PRO A 67 -8.20 12.31 3.04
CA PRO A 67 -8.29 13.75 2.77
C PRO A 67 -7.05 14.53 3.22
N ASP A 68 -6.33 14.07 4.24
CA ASP A 68 -5.08 14.71 4.69
C ASP A 68 -3.96 14.50 3.67
N ALA A 69 -3.87 13.30 3.10
CA ALA A 69 -2.95 12.99 2.01
C ALA A 69 -3.24 13.84 0.76
N ILE A 70 -4.52 13.97 0.39
CA ILE A 70 -4.93 14.81 -0.75
C ILE A 70 -4.51 16.26 -0.60
N ARG A 71 -4.69 16.83 0.61
CA ARG A 71 -4.23 18.19 0.92
C ARG A 71 -2.72 18.32 0.77
N ALA A 72 -1.97 17.43 1.42
CA ALA A 72 -0.50 17.47 1.39
C ALA A 72 0.07 17.23 -0.02
N ALA A 73 -0.48 16.28 -0.77
CA ALA A 73 -0.09 16.03 -2.15
C ALA A 73 -0.44 17.22 -3.05
N GLY A 74 -1.61 17.85 -2.87
CA GLY A 74 -2.01 19.03 -3.62
C GLY A 74 -1.05 20.22 -3.44
N GLU A 75 -0.63 20.48 -2.22
CA GLU A 75 0.36 21.51 -1.91
C GLU A 75 1.73 21.19 -2.52
N ARG A 76 2.18 19.93 -2.37
CA ARG A 76 3.50 19.50 -2.86
C ARG A 76 3.61 19.46 -4.39
N LEU A 77 2.52 19.14 -5.07
CA LEU A 77 2.46 19.02 -6.54
C LEU A 77 2.05 20.31 -7.22
N ALA A 78 1.83 21.40 -6.50
CA ALA A 78 1.45 22.69 -7.05
C ALA A 78 2.47 23.15 -8.10
N GLY A 79 1.97 23.54 -9.29
CA GLY A 79 2.80 23.97 -10.41
C GLY A 79 3.47 22.85 -11.24
N LEU A 80 3.28 21.58 -10.87
CA LEU A 80 3.72 20.43 -11.64
C LEU A 80 2.58 19.89 -12.52
N PRO A 81 2.89 19.13 -13.60
CA PRO A 81 1.89 18.52 -14.46
C PRO A 81 1.19 17.32 -13.78
N ALA A 82 0.47 17.61 -12.70
CA ALA A 82 -0.19 16.62 -11.87
C ALA A 82 -1.65 17.01 -11.57
N THR A 83 -2.52 16.01 -11.51
CA THR A 83 -3.91 16.13 -11.07
C THR A 83 -4.09 15.26 -9.82
N VAL A 84 -4.49 15.88 -8.70
CA VAL A 84 -4.74 15.17 -7.43
C VAL A 84 -6.22 14.93 -7.28
N VAL A 85 -6.63 13.68 -7.01
CA VAL A 85 -8.03 13.26 -6.91
C VAL A 85 -8.24 12.42 -5.65
N GLN A 86 -9.20 12.79 -4.82
CA GLN A 86 -9.59 11.96 -3.66
C GLN A 86 -10.38 10.76 -4.16
N SER A 87 -9.75 9.59 -4.16
CA SER A 87 -10.38 8.33 -4.56
C SER A 87 -9.60 7.16 -3.98
N ASN A 88 -10.28 6.05 -3.74
CA ASN A 88 -9.59 4.79 -3.51
C ASN A 88 -9.01 4.29 -4.85
N PHE A 89 -7.80 3.73 -4.83
CA PHE A 89 -7.13 3.21 -6.03
C PHE A 89 -7.90 2.07 -6.72
N THR A 90 -8.87 1.44 -6.06
CA THR A 90 -9.77 0.46 -6.69
C THR A 90 -10.65 1.05 -7.79
N HIS A 91 -10.86 2.38 -7.78
CA HIS A 91 -11.68 3.10 -8.75
C HIS A 91 -10.85 3.90 -9.77
N MET A 92 -9.58 3.53 -9.96
CA MET A 92 -8.67 4.25 -10.85
C MET A 92 -9.15 4.30 -12.31
N ASP A 93 -9.80 3.26 -12.79
CA ASP A 93 -10.42 3.19 -14.12
C ASP A 93 -11.50 4.26 -14.31
N GLY A 94 -12.41 4.39 -13.34
CA GLY A 94 -13.44 5.42 -13.35
C GLY A 94 -12.87 6.84 -13.32
N VAL A 95 -11.81 7.07 -12.53
CA VAL A 95 -11.11 8.37 -12.51
C VAL A 95 -10.43 8.66 -13.85
N LEU A 96 -9.74 7.70 -14.43
CA LEU A 96 -9.11 7.86 -15.75
C LEU A 96 -10.16 8.16 -16.82
N GLN A 97 -11.29 7.47 -16.80
CA GLN A 97 -12.40 7.71 -17.72
C GLN A 97 -12.95 9.14 -17.59
N GLN A 98 -13.18 9.63 -16.39
CA GLN A 98 -13.64 11.01 -16.13
C GLN A 98 -12.65 12.05 -16.64
N LEU A 99 -11.35 11.76 -16.60
CA LEU A 99 -10.29 12.63 -17.12
C LEU A 99 -10.03 12.47 -18.63
N GLY A 100 -10.79 11.61 -19.32
CA GLY A 100 -10.63 11.35 -20.76
C GLY A 100 -9.33 10.60 -21.10
N ILE A 101 -8.80 9.80 -20.16
CA ILE A 101 -7.56 9.03 -20.33
C ILE A 101 -7.93 7.57 -20.57
N ALA A 102 -7.63 7.06 -21.75
CA ALA A 102 -7.93 5.67 -22.10
C ALA A 102 -7.00 4.66 -21.43
N ALA A 103 -5.69 4.98 -21.35
CA ALA A 103 -4.69 4.13 -20.70
C ALA A 103 -3.44 4.94 -20.34
N VAL A 104 -2.65 4.42 -19.41
CA VAL A 104 -1.46 5.08 -18.85
C VAL A 104 -0.16 4.31 -19.17
N ASP A 105 0.97 5.01 -19.11
CA ASP A 105 2.30 4.46 -19.38
C ASP A 105 2.91 3.79 -18.15
N GLY A 106 2.43 4.13 -16.94
CA GLY A 106 2.86 3.47 -15.70
C GLY A 106 1.93 3.75 -14.55
N ILE A 107 1.87 2.78 -13.64
CA ILE A 107 1.09 2.84 -12.40
C ILE A 107 2.00 2.48 -11.23
N LEU A 108 1.93 3.28 -10.17
CA LEU A 108 2.53 3.00 -8.87
C LEU A 108 1.43 2.73 -7.84
N LEU A 109 1.62 1.68 -7.04
CA LEU A 109 0.87 1.43 -5.83
C LEU A 109 1.86 1.21 -4.68
N ASP A 110 1.95 2.16 -3.75
CA ASP A 110 2.74 2.05 -2.51
C ASP A 110 1.78 1.66 -1.39
N ILE A 111 1.58 0.33 -1.22
CA ILE A 111 0.51 -0.22 -0.40
C ILE A 111 0.85 -0.11 1.08
N GLY A 112 -0.14 0.23 1.88
CA GLY A 112 -0.02 0.29 3.34
C GLY A 112 -0.34 1.65 3.93
N VAL A 113 0.11 1.87 5.17
CA VAL A 113 -0.13 3.13 5.90
C VAL A 113 0.93 4.16 5.58
N SER A 114 0.52 5.39 5.39
CA SER A 114 1.45 6.50 5.19
C SER A 114 2.22 6.83 6.47
N SER A 115 3.41 7.44 6.32
CA SER A 115 4.16 7.94 7.49
C SER A 115 3.35 8.92 8.32
N HIS A 116 2.56 9.79 7.68
CA HIS A 116 1.69 10.73 8.37
C HIS A 116 0.65 10.02 9.25
N GLN A 117 0.00 8.97 8.74
CA GLN A 117 -0.97 8.19 9.51
C GLN A 117 -0.34 7.52 10.73
N LEU A 118 0.93 7.06 10.63
CA LEU A 118 1.65 6.47 11.76
C LEU A 118 2.13 7.52 12.77
N ASP A 119 2.45 8.73 12.32
CA ASP A 119 3.01 9.81 13.13
C ASP A 119 1.93 10.70 13.76
N ALA A 120 0.67 10.62 13.30
CA ALA A 120 -0.48 11.29 13.86
C ALA A 120 -1.17 10.38 14.91
N PRO A 121 -0.94 10.59 16.22
CA PRO A 121 -1.45 9.69 17.26
C PRO A 121 -2.98 9.55 17.22
N GLU A 122 -3.69 10.65 16.94
CA GLU A 122 -5.15 10.72 16.88
C GLU A 122 -5.77 9.81 15.82
N ARG A 123 -4.99 9.36 14.83
CA ARG A 123 -5.43 8.42 13.79
C ARG A 123 -5.46 6.96 14.28
N GLY A 124 -4.86 6.65 15.45
CA GLY A 124 -4.95 5.34 16.10
C GLY A 124 -4.19 4.18 15.44
N PHE A 125 -3.29 4.44 14.50
CA PHE A 125 -2.50 3.39 13.83
C PHE A 125 -1.34 2.85 14.68
N SER A 126 -0.89 3.63 15.67
CA SER A 126 0.25 3.30 16.51
C SER A 126 -0.18 2.86 17.91
N TYR A 127 0.49 1.85 18.45
CA TYR A 127 0.34 1.40 19.85
C TYR A 127 1.38 2.03 20.81
N HIS A 128 2.13 3.02 20.33
CA HIS A 128 3.15 3.71 21.15
C HIS A 128 2.59 4.91 21.94
N TYR A 129 1.45 5.42 21.54
CA TYR A 129 0.78 6.56 22.15
C TYR A 129 -0.64 6.19 22.55
N ASP A 130 -1.15 6.79 23.62
CA ASP A 130 -2.55 6.62 23.98
C ASP A 130 -3.42 7.57 23.14
N ALA A 131 -4.23 6.97 22.27
CA ALA A 131 -5.04 7.69 21.29
C ALA A 131 -6.34 6.92 21.00
N PRO A 132 -7.35 7.55 20.39
CA PRO A 132 -8.53 6.84 19.93
C PRO A 132 -8.19 5.64 19.04
N LEU A 133 -8.85 4.51 19.25
CA LEU A 133 -8.66 3.29 18.47
C LEU A 133 -9.45 3.39 17.15
N ASP A 134 -8.98 4.23 16.23
CA ASP A 134 -9.68 4.53 14.96
C ASP A 134 -9.22 3.64 13.79
N MET A 135 -8.02 3.84 13.28
CA MET A 135 -7.36 3.13 12.16
C MET A 135 -8.02 3.31 10.77
N ARG A 136 -8.98 4.22 10.58
CA ARG A 136 -9.57 4.48 9.26
C ARG A 136 -8.66 5.35 8.41
N MET A 137 -8.29 4.89 7.23
CA MET A 137 -7.52 5.68 6.26
C MET A 137 -8.38 6.78 5.63
N SER A 138 -9.61 6.45 5.23
CA SER A 138 -10.57 7.39 4.62
C SER A 138 -11.24 8.34 5.61
N GLN A 139 -11.04 8.19 6.92
CA GLN A 139 -11.69 8.90 8.01
C GLN A 139 -13.23 8.72 8.06
N SER A 140 -13.76 7.72 7.35
CA SER A 140 -15.19 7.38 7.32
C SER A 140 -15.40 5.88 7.53
N GLY A 141 -16.61 5.50 7.93
CA GLY A 141 -16.97 4.09 8.16
C GLY A 141 -16.63 3.58 9.56
N THR A 142 -16.50 2.27 9.68
CA THR A 142 -16.29 1.53 10.94
C THR A 142 -14.87 1.68 11.46
N THR A 143 -14.70 2.00 12.73
CA THR A 143 -13.40 2.13 13.40
C THR A 143 -12.89 0.79 13.94
N ALA A 144 -11.60 0.74 14.32
CA ALA A 144 -11.07 -0.41 15.03
C ALA A 144 -11.73 -0.62 16.40
N ALA A 145 -12.13 0.46 17.08
CA ALA A 145 -12.91 0.38 18.33
C ALA A 145 -14.26 -0.29 18.10
N ASP A 146 -14.96 0.03 16.99
CA ASP A 146 -16.23 -0.61 16.64
C ASP A 146 -16.06 -2.11 16.38
N LEU A 147 -15.02 -2.50 15.65
CA LEU A 147 -14.73 -3.93 15.43
C LEU A 147 -14.48 -4.66 16.76
N VAL A 148 -13.68 -4.08 17.63
CA VAL A 148 -13.39 -4.64 18.97
C VAL A 148 -14.65 -4.71 19.81
N ALA A 149 -15.55 -3.72 19.72
CA ALA A 149 -16.78 -3.66 20.49
C ALA A 149 -17.84 -4.65 20.01
N THR A 150 -17.96 -4.89 18.69
CA THR A 150 -19.12 -5.58 18.10
C THR A 150 -18.87 -7.01 17.65
N LEU A 151 -17.64 -7.33 17.18
CA LEU A 151 -17.36 -8.64 16.61
C LEU A 151 -17.33 -9.75 17.68
N SER A 152 -17.76 -10.96 17.32
CA SER A 152 -17.67 -12.13 18.19
C SER A 152 -16.21 -12.57 18.42
N GLU A 153 -15.98 -13.39 19.46
CA GLU A 153 -14.67 -14.00 19.76
C GLU A 153 -14.10 -14.71 18.52
N GLN A 154 -14.95 -15.45 17.80
CA GLN A 154 -14.54 -16.18 16.61
C GLN A 154 -14.14 -15.26 15.47
N GLN A 155 -14.91 -14.21 15.19
CA GLN A 155 -14.60 -13.24 14.14
C GLN A 155 -13.31 -12.48 14.41
N LEU A 156 -13.09 -12.02 15.66
CA LEU A 156 -11.84 -11.39 16.08
C LEU A 156 -10.65 -12.34 15.92
N ALA A 157 -10.79 -13.60 16.38
CA ALA A 157 -9.73 -14.59 16.25
C ALA A 157 -9.39 -14.91 14.79
N ASP A 158 -10.38 -14.90 13.90
CA ASP A 158 -10.16 -15.13 12.47
C ASP A 158 -9.45 -13.94 11.81
N ILE A 159 -9.81 -12.70 12.16
CA ILE A 159 -9.09 -11.48 11.74
C ILE A 159 -7.63 -11.56 12.20
N PHE A 160 -7.37 -11.82 13.47
CA PHE A 160 -6.01 -11.86 13.98
C PHE A 160 -5.17 -12.97 13.37
N ARG A 161 -5.78 -14.12 13.06
CA ARG A 161 -5.09 -15.24 12.39
C ARG A 161 -4.82 -14.93 10.92
N ARG A 162 -5.84 -14.47 10.17
CA ARG A 162 -5.74 -14.27 8.72
C ARG A 162 -4.87 -13.07 8.37
N TYR A 163 -5.03 -11.94 9.07
CA TYR A 163 -4.41 -10.67 8.72
C TYR A 163 -3.19 -10.32 9.57
N GLY A 164 -3.08 -10.89 10.77
CA GLY A 164 -1.94 -10.69 11.66
C GLY A 164 -0.97 -11.86 11.71
N GLU A 165 -1.33 -13.02 11.14
CA GLU A 165 -0.59 -14.28 11.30
C GLU A 165 -0.30 -14.55 12.78
N GLU A 166 -1.28 -14.18 13.68
CA GLU A 166 -1.12 -14.21 15.12
C GLU A 166 -1.40 -15.62 15.67
N LYS A 167 -0.40 -16.19 16.33
CA LYS A 167 -0.48 -17.56 16.91
C LYS A 167 -1.42 -17.61 18.12
N PHE A 168 -1.50 -16.52 18.87
CA PHE A 168 -2.32 -16.39 20.08
C PHE A 168 -3.67 -15.71 19.79
N ALA A 169 -4.18 -15.79 18.56
CA ALA A 169 -5.40 -15.12 18.10
C ALA A 169 -6.62 -15.41 19.01
N ARG A 170 -6.86 -16.68 19.38
CA ARG A 170 -7.99 -17.05 20.24
C ARG A 170 -7.88 -16.53 21.68
N PRO A 171 -6.76 -16.73 22.41
CA PRO A 171 -6.59 -16.13 23.72
C PRO A 171 -6.78 -14.62 23.73
N ILE A 172 -6.23 -13.91 22.74
CA ILE A 172 -6.38 -12.45 22.59
C ILE A 172 -7.84 -12.07 22.36
N ALA A 173 -8.52 -12.70 21.39
CA ALA A 173 -9.94 -12.44 21.11
C ALA A 173 -10.83 -12.67 22.33
N ARG A 174 -10.61 -13.77 23.07
CA ARG A 174 -11.34 -14.06 24.31
C ARG A 174 -11.11 -13.01 25.37
N SER A 175 -9.88 -12.52 25.53
CA SER A 175 -9.57 -11.46 26.49
C SER A 175 -10.28 -10.15 26.13
N ILE A 176 -10.32 -9.80 24.83
CA ILE A 176 -11.03 -8.62 24.33
C ILE A 176 -12.52 -8.71 24.66
N VAL A 177 -13.17 -9.83 24.35
CA VAL A 177 -14.61 -10.02 24.63
C VAL A 177 -14.88 -9.92 26.13
N ARG A 178 -14.10 -10.59 26.97
CA ARG A 178 -14.24 -10.51 28.44
C ARG A 178 -14.00 -9.10 29.01
N GLN A 179 -13.08 -8.35 28.42
CA GLN A 179 -12.78 -6.99 28.88
C GLN A 179 -13.90 -6.02 28.50
N ARG A 180 -14.40 -6.07 27.25
CA ARG A 180 -15.45 -5.15 26.79
C ARG A 180 -16.79 -5.33 27.55
N ASP A 181 -17.06 -6.55 28.07
CA ASP A 181 -18.23 -6.83 28.91
C ASP A 181 -18.14 -6.10 30.27
N LYS A 182 -16.93 -5.71 30.69
CA LYS A 182 -16.69 -4.97 31.94
C LYS A 182 -16.52 -3.47 31.67
N GLN A 183 -15.73 -3.15 30.66
CA GLN A 183 -15.38 -1.78 30.27
C GLN A 183 -15.01 -1.76 28.79
N SER A 184 -15.55 -0.78 28.04
CA SER A 184 -15.24 -0.59 26.62
C SER A 184 -13.75 -0.35 26.40
N ILE A 185 -13.22 -0.86 25.27
CA ILE A 185 -11.85 -0.63 24.82
C ILE A 185 -11.90 0.47 23.76
N GLN A 186 -11.45 1.67 24.11
CA GLN A 186 -11.57 2.87 23.29
C GLN A 186 -10.24 3.40 22.79
N THR A 187 -9.14 3.04 23.44
CA THR A 187 -7.83 3.58 23.10
C THR A 187 -6.83 2.52 22.68
N THR A 188 -5.82 2.97 21.97
CA THR A 188 -4.72 2.14 21.48
C THR A 188 -3.96 1.46 22.61
N LEU A 189 -3.63 2.18 23.68
CA LEU A 189 -2.91 1.59 24.82
C LEU A 189 -3.75 0.58 25.59
N GLN A 190 -5.05 0.81 25.79
CA GLN A 190 -5.94 -0.17 26.42
C GLN A 190 -5.92 -1.49 25.66
N LEU A 191 -6.00 -1.46 24.32
CA LEU A 191 -5.90 -2.65 23.49
C LEU A 191 -4.50 -3.28 23.57
N ALA A 192 -3.44 -2.49 23.45
CA ALA A 192 -2.07 -2.99 23.47
C ALA A 192 -1.69 -3.69 24.78
N GLU A 193 -2.10 -3.13 25.91
CA GLU A 193 -1.90 -3.73 27.24
C GLU A 193 -2.66 -5.04 27.37
N LEU A 194 -3.92 -5.07 26.95
CA LEU A 194 -4.75 -6.27 27.00
C LEU A 194 -4.15 -7.39 26.13
N VAL A 195 -3.68 -7.08 24.94
CA VAL A 195 -2.97 -8.03 24.07
C VAL A 195 -1.71 -8.55 24.75
N SER A 196 -0.90 -7.67 25.34
CA SER A 196 0.32 -8.05 26.05
C SER A 196 0.05 -8.99 27.23
N GLN A 197 -1.03 -8.77 27.97
CA GLN A 197 -1.44 -9.63 29.08
C GLN A 197 -1.98 -10.98 28.62
N SER A 198 -2.47 -11.07 27.38
CA SER A 198 -3.10 -12.27 26.81
C SER A 198 -2.12 -13.27 26.21
N VAL A 199 -0.84 -12.91 26.08
CA VAL A 199 0.19 -13.76 25.49
C VAL A 199 1.27 -14.16 26.51
N PRO A 200 1.89 -15.35 26.36
CA PRO A 200 2.99 -15.78 27.24
C PRO A 200 4.17 -14.81 27.22
N ALA A 201 4.88 -14.68 28.34
CA ALA A 201 6.05 -13.81 28.45
C ALA A 201 7.14 -14.11 27.40
N ALA A 202 7.31 -15.37 27.01
CA ALA A 202 8.24 -15.76 25.97
C ALA A 202 7.90 -15.13 24.60
N ALA A 203 6.61 -15.00 24.26
CA ALA A 203 6.17 -14.41 22.99
C ALA A 203 6.44 -12.89 22.89
N ARG A 204 6.71 -12.22 24.01
CA ARG A 204 7.01 -10.78 24.06
C ARG A 204 8.46 -10.47 23.68
N ARG A 205 9.34 -11.48 23.60
CA ARG A 205 10.77 -11.29 23.27
C ARG A 205 11.01 -10.99 21.79
N ASP A 206 10.10 -11.44 20.92
CA ASP A 206 10.23 -11.28 19.44
C ASP A 206 9.61 -9.97 18.92
N GLY A 207 9.40 -9.00 19.79
CA GLY A 207 8.79 -7.70 19.50
C GLY A 207 7.49 -7.48 20.24
N HIS A 208 6.90 -6.30 20.10
CA HIS A 208 5.68 -5.95 20.81
C HIS A 208 4.50 -6.80 20.34
N PRO A 209 3.80 -7.53 21.25
CA PRO A 209 2.72 -8.46 20.87
C PRO A 209 1.57 -7.80 20.11
N ALA A 210 1.25 -6.53 20.44
CA ALA A 210 0.19 -5.78 19.77
C ALA A 210 0.45 -5.52 18.28
N ARG A 211 1.68 -5.59 17.80
CA ARG A 211 2.03 -5.28 16.39
C ARG A 211 1.17 -6.06 15.39
N ARG A 212 1.02 -7.38 15.59
CA ARG A 212 0.24 -8.24 14.69
C ARG A 212 -1.26 -7.99 14.79
N VAL A 213 -1.75 -7.70 16.00
CA VAL A 213 -3.16 -7.38 16.24
C VAL A 213 -3.53 -6.05 15.62
N PHE A 214 -2.68 -5.03 15.75
CA PHE A 214 -2.88 -3.72 15.12
C PHE A 214 -2.85 -3.83 13.59
N GLN A 215 -1.88 -4.57 13.03
CA GLN A 215 -1.87 -4.86 11.60
C GLN A 215 -3.18 -5.53 11.15
N ALA A 216 -3.65 -6.55 11.89
CA ALA A 216 -4.85 -7.29 11.55
C ALA A 216 -6.11 -6.42 11.59
N LEU A 217 -6.26 -5.58 12.62
CA LEU A 217 -7.38 -4.64 12.72
C LEU A 217 -7.32 -3.58 11.61
N ARG A 218 -6.15 -3.03 11.33
CA ARG A 218 -5.95 -2.05 10.25
C ARG A 218 -6.40 -2.62 8.90
N ILE A 219 -5.93 -3.82 8.57
CA ILE A 219 -6.32 -4.52 7.34
C ILE A 219 -7.83 -4.74 7.29
N ALA A 220 -8.45 -5.14 8.42
CA ALA A 220 -9.88 -5.39 8.49
C ALA A 220 -10.71 -4.10 8.37
N VAL A 221 -10.31 -3.02 9.06
CA VAL A 221 -10.99 -1.71 9.02
C VAL A 221 -11.01 -1.13 7.61
N ASN A 222 -9.88 -1.23 6.90
CA ASN A 222 -9.70 -0.59 5.59
C ASN A 222 -9.94 -1.54 4.40
N GLY A 223 -10.21 -2.83 4.65
CA GLY A 223 -10.41 -3.82 3.58
C GLY A 223 -9.17 -3.95 2.67
N GLU A 224 -7.96 -3.75 3.20
CA GLU A 224 -6.73 -3.53 2.42
C GLU A 224 -6.46 -4.64 1.41
N LEU A 225 -6.61 -5.92 1.81
CA LEU A 225 -6.33 -7.05 0.92
C LEU A 225 -7.41 -7.22 -0.15
N ASP A 226 -8.67 -6.94 0.17
CA ASP A 226 -9.76 -7.00 -0.80
C ASP A 226 -9.62 -5.87 -1.82
N CYS A 227 -9.27 -4.66 -1.36
CA CYS A 227 -8.96 -3.52 -2.23
C CYS A 227 -7.76 -3.85 -3.15
N LEU A 228 -6.68 -4.41 -2.60
CA LEU A 228 -5.51 -4.80 -3.41
C LEU A 228 -5.89 -5.86 -4.45
N SER A 229 -6.64 -6.89 -4.05
CA SER A 229 -7.07 -7.94 -4.97
C SER A 229 -7.88 -7.39 -6.15
N ALA A 230 -8.83 -6.49 -5.87
CA ALA A 230 -9.65 -5.85 -6.90
C ALA A 230 -8.83 -4.92 -7.80
N ALA A 231 -7.92 -4.15 -7.21
CA ALA A 231 -7.14 -3.16 -7.93
C ALA A 231 -6.08 -3.76 -8.86
N LEU A 232 -5.55 -4.96 -8.57
CA LEU A 232 -4.50 -5.56 -9.39
C LEU A 232 -4.93 -5.70 -10.85
N ASP A 233 -6.11 -6.26 -11.10
CA ASP A 233 -6.62 -6.46 -12.45
C ASP A 233 -7.01 -5.12 -13.10
N THR A 234 -7.65 -4.23 -12.36
CA THR A 234 -8.00 -2.89 -12.82
C THR A 234 -6.75 -2.10 -13.23
N ALA A 235 -5.70 -2.12 -12.40
CA ALA A 235 -4.43 -1.46 -12.70
C ALA A 235 -3.79 -2.02 -13.98
N PHE A 236 -3.80 -3.34 -14.13
CA PHE A 236 -3.25 -3.97 -15.32
C PHE A 236 -4.03 -3.60 -16.60
N ASP A 237 -5.36 -3.58 -16.52
CA ASP A 237 -6.23 -3.22 -17.64
C ASP A 237 -6.04 -1.73 -18.06
N CYS A 238 -5.79 -0.84 -17.08
CA CYS A 238 -5.52 0.59 -17.34
C CYS A 238 -4.16 0.88 -17.98
N LEU A 239 -3.24 -0.10 -18.04
CA LEU A 239 -1.95 0.10 -18.71
C LEU A 239 -2.04 0.01 -20.23
N LYS A 240 -1.27 0.85 -20.94
CA LYS A 240 -0.94 0.63 -22.35
C LYS A 240 -0.07 -0.61 -22.52
N PRO A 241 -0.04 -1.28 -23.67
CA PRO A 241 1.06 -2.18 -24.04
C PRO A 241 2.41 -1.47 -23.88
N GLY A 242 3.39 -2.12 -23.23
CA GLY A 242 4.66 -1.53 -22.81
C GLY A 242 4.58 -0.67 -21.54
N GLY A 243 3.39 -0.47 -20.96
CA GLY A 243 3.21 0.21 -19.69
C GLY A 243 3.62 -0.65 -18.51
N ARG A 244 3.99 -0.03 -17.38
CA ARG A 244 4.57 -0.71 -16.22
C ARG A 244 3.72 -0.55 -14.97
N LEU A 245 3.54 -1.64 -14.23
CA LEU A 245 2.91 -1.66 -12.91
C LEU A 245 3.98 -1.94 -11.86
N ALA A 246 4.25 -0.95 -11.01
CA ALA A 246 5.14 -1.02 -9.87
C ALA A 246 4.33 -1.06 -8.57
N ILE A 247 4.59 -2.04 -7.71
CA ILE A 247 3.87 -2.20 -6.45
C ILE A 247 4.88 -2.39 -5.33
N ILE A 248 4.77 -1.55 -4.29
CA ILE A 248 5.53 -1.67 -3.04
C ILE A 248 4.61 -2.28 -1.99
N THR A 249 5.07 -3.31 -1.31
CA THR A 249 4.36 -4.03 -0.25
C THR A 249 5.18 -4.07 1.03
N PHE A 250 4.54 -4.12 2.20
CA PHE A 250 5.21 -4.04 3.51
C PHE A 250 5.03 -5.28 4.36
N HIS A 251 4.13 -6.19 4.01
CA HIS A 251 3.96 -7.45 4.73
C HIS A 251 3.76 -8.66 3.78
N SER A 252 3.86 -9.86 4.38
CA SER A 252 3.85 -11.15 3.67
C SER A 252 2.58 -11.38 2.84
N LEU A 253 1.41 -10.98 3.34
CA LEU A 253 0.14 -11.22 2.67
C LEU A 253 -0.02 -10.41 1.39
N GLU A 254 0.35 -9.11 1.43
CA GLU A 254 0.39 -8.25 0.23
C GLU A 254 1.37 -8.80 -0.81
N ASP A 255 2.61 -9.09 -0.37
CA ASP A 255 3.67 -9.58 -1.26
C ASP A 255 3.29 -10.91 -1.92
N ALA A 256 2.64 -11.81 -1.18
CA ALA A 256 2.16 -13.08 -1.72
C ALA A 256 1.09 -12.88 -2.80
N MET A 257 0.11 -11.99 -2.55
CA MET A 257 -0.97 -11.68 -3.49
C MET A 257 -0.43 -11.06 -4.78
N VAL A 258 0.45 -10.06 -4.67
CA VAL A 258 1.08 -9.42 -5.85
C VAL A 258 1.92 -10.42 -6.63
N LYS A 259 2.74 -11.24 -5.94
CA LYS A 259 3.57 -12.28 -6.55
C LYS A 259 2.72 -13.30 -7.33
N GLU A 260 1.63 -13.74 -6.73
CA GLU A 260 0.71 -14.71 -7.34
C GLU A 260 0.07 -14.13 -8.60
N ARG A 261 -0.49 -12.91 -8.52
CA ARG A 261 -1.13 -12.24 -9.66
C ARG A 261 -0.13 -11.97 -10.79
N PHE A 262 1.07 -11.51 -10.49
CA PHE A 262 2.12 -11.31 -11.48
C PHE A 262 2.56 -12.64 -12.13
N ALA A 263 2.56 -13.75 -11.37
CA ALA A 263 2.83 -15.07 -11.93
C ALA A 263 1.74 -15.52 -12.89
N GLN A 264 0.46 -15.26 -12.60
CA GLN A 264 -0.67 -15.55 -13.49
C GLN A 264 -0.54 -14.78 -14.80
N TRP A 265 -0.25 -13.48 -14.79
CA TRP A 265 -0.07 -12.69 -16.02
C TRP A 265 1.15 -13.11 -16.84
N ARG A 266 2.18 -13.63 -16.20
CA ARG A 266 3.37 -14.19 -16.86
C ARG A 266 3.15 -15.56 -17.43
N GLN A 267 2.10 -16.26 -17.02
CA GLN A 267 1.77 -17.59 -17.51
C GLN A 267 1.23 -17.46 -18.93
N GLY A 268 1.95 -18.00 -19.89
CA GLY A 268 1.51 -18.10 -21.26
C GLY A 268 0.67 -19.36 -21.47
N CYS A 269 1.30 -20.37 -22.04
CA CYS A 269 0.65 -21.65 -22.34
C CYS A 269 0.12 -22.33 -21.07
N ILE A 270 -1.15 -22.78 -21.12
CA ILE A 270 -1.84 -23.55 -20.08
C ILE A 270 -2.12 -25.00 -20.50
N CYS A 271 -1.62 -25.43 -21.67
CA CYS A 271 -1.75 -26.82 -22.12
C CYS A 271 -1.05 -27.77 -21.14
N PRO A 272 -1.57 -28.99 -20.99
CA PRO A 272 -0.85 -30.07 -20.33
C PRO A 272 0.56 -30.24 -20.93
N ARG A 273 1.55 -30.55 -20.09
CA ARG A 273 2.95 -30.72 -20.54
C ARG A 273 3.14 -31.86 -21.54
N GLU A 274 2.23 -32.83 -21.54
CA GLU A 274 2.22 -34.00 -22.41
C GLU A 274 1.79 -33.67 -23.85
N PHE A 275 1.22 -32.46 -24.07
CA PHE A 275 0.82 -32.07 -25.43
C PHE A 275 2.04 -31.75 -26.27
N PRO A 276 2.19 -32.38 -27.46
CA PRO A 276 3.35 -32.16 -28.33
C PRO A 276 3.36 -30.78 -28.97
N VAL A 277 2.21 -30.13 -29.05
CA VAL A 277 2.05 -28.75 -29.61
C VAL A 277 1.08 -27.97 -28.76
N CYS A 278 1.38 -26.67 -28.56
CA CYS A 278 0.48 -25.77 -27.86
C CYS A 278 -0.78 -25.52 -28.68
N VAL A 279 -1.93 -25.79 -28.09
CA VAL A 279 -3.27 -25.60 -28.71
C VAL A 279 -4.06 -24.45 -28.10
N CYS A 280 -3.59 -23.86 -26.96
CA CYS A 280 -4.31 -22.78 -26.28
C CYS A 280 -4.05 -21.39 -26.89
N GLY A 281 -2.99 -21.23 -27.68
CA GLY A 281 -2.62 -19.96 -28.30
C GLY A 281 -2.25 -18.84 -27.33
N ARG A 282 -2.20 -19.11 -26.00
CA ARG A 282 -1.90 -18.09 -24.99
C ARG A 282 -0.42 -17.75 -24.96
N THR A 283 -0.12 -16.46 -24.89
CA THR A 283 1.20 -15.89 -24.65
C THR A 283 1.19 -15.13 -23.32
N PRO A 284 2.34 -14.92 -22.66
CA PRO A 284 2.40 -14.13 -21.44
C PRO A 284 1.82 -12.73 -21.65
N ALA A 285 0.88 -12.31 -20.79
CA ALA A 285 0.31 -10.97 -20.84
C ALA A 285 1.26 -9.92 -20.27
N ALA A 286 2.22 -10.32 -19.42
CA ALA A 286 3.22 -9.44 -18.84
C ALA A 286 4.60 -10.10 -18.75
N HIS A 287 5.64 -9.27 -18.76
CA HIS A 287 7.01 -9.66 -18.42
C HIS A 287 7.48 -9.01 -17.12
N PRO A 288 8.30 -9.71 -16.30
CA PRO A 288 8.87 -9.11 -15.10
C PRO A 288 9.94 -8.09 -15.48
N VAL A 289 9.80 -6.86 -15.03
CA VAL A 289 10.84 -5.83 -15.08
C VAL A 289 11.93 -6.17 -14.06
N LEU A 290 11.51 -6.61 -12.87
CA LEU A 290 12.39 -7.06 -11.80
C LEU A 290 12.29 -8.59 -11.65
N LYS A 291 13.41 -9.31 -11.83
CA LYS A 291 13.47 -10.77 -11.64
C LYS A 291 13.22 -11.20 -10.18
N LYS A 292 13.66 -10.36 -9.23
CA LYS A 292 13.44 -10.49 -7.79
C LYS A 292 12.89 -9.17 -7.27
N PRO A 293 12.15 -9.13 -6.15
CA PRO A 293 11.72 -7.88 -5.57
C PRO A 293 12.95 -7.04 -5.18
N ALA A 294 12.91 -5.74 -5.48
CA ALA A 294 13.88 -4.82 -4.93
C ALA A 294 13.54 -4.54 -3.46
N THR A 295 14.56 -4.37 -2.64
CA THR A 295 14.46 -4.07 -1.20
C THR A 295 15.34 -2.87 -0.87
N ALA A 296 15.12 -2.26 0.28
CA ALA A 296 15.88 -1.10 0.71
C ALA A 296 17.38 -1.39 0.81
N THR A 297 18.18 -0.43 0.37
CA THR A 297 19.64 -0.48 0.51
C THR A 297 20.05 -0.30 1.97
N PRO A 298 21.26 -0.71 2.38
CA PRO A 298 21.76 -0.45 3.73
C PRO A 298 21.76 1.06 4.11
N GLU A 299 21.94 1.93 3.13
CA GLU A 299 21.85 3.39 3.32
C GLU A 299 20.43 3.82 3.61
N GLU A 300 19.48 3.40 2.80
CA GLU A 300 18.06 3.69 3.01
C GLU A 300 17.55 3.14 4.35
N LEU A 301 18.01 1.95 4.76
CA LEU A 301 17.64 1.38 6.06
C LEU A 301 18.13 2.19 7.26
N ARG A 302 19.28 2.87 7.13
CA ARG A 302 19.79 3.79 8.18
C ARG A 302 18.96 5.06 8.27
N ASP A 303 18.61 5.61 7.10
CA ASP A 303 17.87 6.88 7.01
C ASP A 303 16.37 6.71 7.22
N ASN A 304 15.81 5.58 6.76
CA ASN A 304 14.40 5.25 6.84
C ASN A 304 14.17 3.80 7.31
N PRO A 305 14.18 3.51 8.61
CA PRO A 305 13.98 2.16 9.15
C PRO A 305 12.62 1.52 8.75
N ARG A 306 11.62 2.33 8.33
CA ARG A 306 10.30 1.86 7.87
C ARG A 306 10.39 1.10 6.55
N SER A 307 11.45 1.31 5.75
CA SER A 307 11.69 0.60 4.49
C SER A 307 12.13 -0.86 4.68
N ARG A 308 12.41 -1.31 5.92
CA ARG A 308 12.97 -2.64 6.20
C ARG A 308 12.15 -3.80 5.63
N SER A 309 10.84 -3.70 5.67
CA SER A 309 9.94 -4.76 5.18
C SER A 309 9.48 -4.53 3.74
N ALA A 310 9.83 -3.40 3.15
CA ALA A 310 9.39 -2.99 1.84
C ALA A 310 9.94 -3.90 0.74
N LYS A 311 9.07 -4.26 -0.22
CA LYS A 311 9.43 -5.03 -1.40
C LYS A 311 8.76 -4.41 -2.62
N LEU A 312 9.56 -3.96 -3.57
CA LEU A 312 9.08 -3.47 -4.85
C LEU A 312 9.06 -4.61 -5.86
N ARG A 313 7.92 -4.81 -6.50
CA ARG A 313 7.76 -5.66 -7.68
C ARG A 313 7.29 -4.83 -8.87
N CYS A 314 7.74 -5.18 -10.07
CA CYS A 314 7.33 -4.49 -11.28
C CYS A 314 7.19 -5.46 -12.45
N VAL A 315 6.10 -5.28 -13.22
CA VAL A 315 5.87 -5.96 -14.49
C VAL A 315 5.60 -4.96 -15.59
N GLU A 316 5.88 -5.35 -16.83
CA GLU A 316 5.56 -4.62 -18.04
C GLU A 316 4.48 -5.37 -18.82
N LYS A 317 3.41 -4.68 -19.19
CA LYS A 317 2.30 -5.23 -19.97
C LYS A 317 2.72 -5.47 -21.43
N CYS A 318 2.48 -6.68 -21.94
CA CYS A 318 2.74 -7.02 -23.33
C CYS A 318 1.49 -6.81 -24.19
N HIS A 319 0.36 -7.34 -23.70
CA HIS A 319 -0.97 -7.23 -24.32
C HIS A 319 -2.04 -7.34 -23.24
N ASP A 320 -3.30 -7.21 -23.59
CA ASP A 320 -4.39 -7.38 -22.65
C ASP A 320 -4.41 -8.82 -22.10
N ARG A 321 -4.79 -8.95 -20.83
CA ARG A 321 -4.93 -10.27 -20.20
C ARG A 321 -6.07 -11.04 -20.82
N TYR A 322 -5.92 -12.36 -20.88
CA TYR A 322 -7.02 -13.22 -21.21
C TYR A 322 -8.09 -13.12 -20.11
N ARG A 323 -9.32 -12.87 -20.50
CA ARG A 323 -10.48 -12.96 -19.61
C ARG A 323 -10.96 -14.39 -19.66
N ASP A 324 -11.06 -15.04 -18.51
CA ASP A 324 -11.61 -16.40 -18.39
C ASP A 324 -13.12 -16.39 -18.59
#